data_433513c3d67b22977e7856c40a3c17b5
#
_entry.id   433513c3d67b22977e7856c40a3c17b5
#
_cell.length_a   1.000
_cell.length_b   1.000
_cell.length_c   1.000
_cell.angle_alpha   90.00
_cell.angle_beta   90.00
_cell.angle_gamma   90.00
#
_symmetry.space_group_name_H-M   'P 1'
#
loop_
_entity.id
_entity.type
_entity.pdbx_description
1 polymer ?
#
loop_
_entity_poly.entity_id
_entity_poly.type
_entity_poly.pdbx_seq_one_letter_code
_entity_poly.pdbx_strand_id
1 'polypeptide(L)'
;MDHVSKAIHPLTRRTFLGASGLGAAALAGLEAQASASQREPETTHLSHFAPKAKRAICLFQLGGPSQLEMWDHKPRLEEFAGTDLPDSVRGDQRLTRMTADQKRLSVAPSIFKFAQAGKSGTWISSLLPNTAQVVDELCVIQSMHTEAINHDPGTTLVQTGSQQPGLPSMGSWLSYGLGCESQVLPAFVVLISNGSSHRKDVLPLTHRLWGNGFLEPRFQGVKFRSSSDPVLYLNDPANLND
;
A
#
# COMPACT_ATOMS: atom_id res chain seq x y z
N MET A 1 -8.31 62.21 28.13
CA MET A 1 -8.57 60.81 28.47
C MET A 1 -8.19 60.00 27.25
N ASP A 2 -7.01 59.53 27.30
CA ASP A 2 -6.17 59.31 26.14
C ASP A 2 -6.14 57.90 25.63
N HIS A 3 -6.13 57.87 24.37
CA HIS A 3 -5.89 56.81 23.42
C HIS A 3 -4.66 55.94 23.73
N VAL A 4 -4.85 54.63 23.72
CA VAL A 4 -3.82 53.68 23.35
C VAL A 4 -4.39 52.70 22.36
N SER A 5 -4.44 53.14 21.10
CA SER A 5 -4.53 52.26 19.95
C SER A 5 -3.15 51.64 19.72
N LYS A 6 -2.88 50.48 20.32
CA LYS A 6 -1.72 49.65 19.94
C LYS A 6 -2.04 48.93 18.65
N ALA A 7 -1.42 49.36 17.59
CA ALA A 7 -1.37 48.66 16.32
C ALA A 7 -0.80 47.27 16.54
N ILE A 8 -1.65 46.26 16.45
CA ILE A 8 -1.24 44.85 16.35
C ILE A 8 -0.76 44.65 14.91
N HIS A 9 0.55 44.74 14.71
CA HIS A 9 1.12 44.27 13.43
C HIS A 9 0.82 42.78 13.25
N PRO A 10 0.26 42.38 12.12
CA PRO A 10 0.08 40.94 11.85
C PRO A 10 1.45 40.29 11.76
N LEU A 11 1.74 39.45 12.75
CA LEU A 11 2.91 38.55 12.72
C LEU A 11 2.79 37.62 11.51
N THR A 12 3.45 37.94 10.43
CA THR A 12 3.57 37.06 9.30
C THR A 12 4.51 35.91 9.66
N ARG A 13 4.30 34.71 9.08
CA ARG A 13 5.19 33.54 9.26
C ARG A 13 6.66 33.91 9.04
N ARG A 14 6.93 34.84 8.13
CA ARG A 14 8.26 35.34 7.80
C ARG A 14 8.87 36.19 8.93
N THR A 15 8.06 37.01 9.61
CA THR A 15 8.50 37.81 10.75
C THR A 15 8.76 36.97 11.99
N PHE A 16 7.95 35.92 12.19
CA PHE A 16 8.14 34.98 13.29
C PHE A 16 9.43 34.15 13.11
N LEU A 17 9.68 33.64 11.89
CA LEU A 17 10.89 32.86 11.59
C LEU A 17 12.17 33.70 11.57
N GLY A 18 12.08 35.00 11.22
CA GLY A 18 13.23 35.90 11.21
C GLY A 18 13.61 36.47 12.54
N ALA A 19 12.67 36.57 13.50
CA ALA A 19 12.89 37.19 14.82
C ALA A 19 13.31 36.19 15.91
N SER A 20 13.14 34.90 15.69
CA SER A 20 13.55 33.84 16.62
C SER A 20 14.79 33.12 16.10
N GLY A 21 15.87 33.07 16.89
CA GLY A 21 17.07 32.28 16.55
C GLY A 21 16.81 30.81 16.28
N LEU A 22 15.61 30.32 16.60
CA LEU A 22 15.06 29.00 16.22
C LEU A 22 14.85 28.84 14.70
N GLY A 23 14.50 29.94 13.98
CA GLY A 23 14.36 29.91 12.53
C GLY A 23 15.69 29.69 11.81
N ALA A 24 16.78 30.30 12.28
CA ALA A 24 18.12 30.10 11.73
C ALA A 24 18.64 28.67 12.03
N ALA A 25 18.39 28.14 13.23
CA ALA A 25 18.74 26.78 13.60
C ALA A 25 17.94 25.74 12.80
N ALA A 26 16.65 25.98 12.55
CA ALA A 26 15.83 25.12 11.72
C ALA A 26 16.26 25.15 10.23
N LEU A 27 16.62 26.35 9.70
CA LEU A 27 17.16 26.45 8.34
C LEU A 27 18.52 25.77 8.22
N ALA A 28 19.44 25.97 9.17
CA ALA A 28 20.73 25.27 9.18
C ALA A 28 20.55 23.75 9.31
N GLY A 29 19.56 23.28 10.09
CA GLY A 29 19.19 21.87 10.14
C GLY A 29 18.65 21.32 8.82
N LEU A 30 17.83 22.10 8.12
CA LEU A 30 17.31 21.74 6.79
C LEU A 30 18.40 21.76 5.72
N GLU A 31 19.33 22.72 5.77
CA GLU A 31 20.49 22.78 4.86
C GLU A 31 21.47 21.63 5.15
N ALA A 32 21.69 21.27 6.41
CA ALA A 32 22.49 20.11 6.78
C ALA A 32 21.84 18.80 6.31
N GLN A 33 20.51 18.68 6.40
CA GLN A 33 19.76 17.56 5.84
C GLN A 33 19.79 17.54 4.30
N ALA A 34 19.64 18.69 3.64
CA ALA A 34 19.75 18.79 2.19
C ALA A 34 21.15 18.46 1.68
N SER A 35 22.19 18.85 2.40
CA SER A 35 23.59 18.49 2.10
C SER A 35 23.89 17.03 2.40
N ALA A 36 23.23 16.44 3.39
CA ALA A 36 23.31 15.01 3.69
C ALA A 36 22.57 14.16 2.65
N SER A 37 21.53 14.70 1.99
CA SER A 37 20.81 13.98 0.91
C SER A 37 21.58 13.90 -0.41
N GLN A 38 22.71 14.58 -0.55
CA GLN A 38 23.65 14.40 -1.67
C GLN A 38 24.70 13.30 -1.40
N ARG A 39 24.76 12.79 -0.17
CA ARG A 39 25.52 11.57 0.10
C ARG A 39 24.63 10.39 -0.27
N GLU A 40 25.16 9.48 -1.10
CA GLU A 40 24.61 8.14 -1.26
C GLU A 40 24.17 7.64 0.12
N PRO A 41 22.91 7.23 0.31
CA PRO A 41 22.48 6.77 1.62
C PRO A 41 23.35 5.59 2.02
N GLU A 42 24.16 5.78 3.05
CA GLU A 42 24.87 4.68 3.73
C GLU A 42 23.81 3.81 4.42
N THR A 43 23.04 3.08 3.61
CA THR A 43 21.98 2.18 4.06
C THR A 43 22.52 0.91 4.72
N THR A 44 23.83 0.77 4.78
CA THR A 44 24.53 -0.43 5.29
C THR A 44 24.31 -0.68 6.79
N HIS A 45 23.88 0.31 7.56
CA HIS A 45 23.76 0.18 9.02
C HIS A 45 22.34 -0.13 9.53
N LEU A 46 21.31 -0.13 8.68
CA LEU A 46 19.91 -0.39 9.09
C LEU A 46 19.42 -1.80 8.76
N SER A 47 20.17 -2.56 7.99
CA SER A 47 19.78 -3.90 7.57
C SER A 47 20.37 -4.96 8.49
N HIS A 48 19.52 -5.78 9.13
CA HIS A 48 19.96 -6.95 9.90
C HIS A 48 20.58 -8.05 9.02
N PHE A 49 20.33 -8.00 7.72
CA PHE A 49 20.82 -8.95 6.71
C PHE A 49 21.36 -8.17 5.52
N ALA A 50 22.40 -8.70 4.88
CA ALA A 50 22.92 -8.11 3.66
C ALA A 50 21.84 -8.07 2.57
N PRO A 51 21.53 -6.90 1.97
CA PRO A 51 20.52 -6.78 0.94
C PRO A 51 20.97 -7.54 -0.32
N LYS A 52 20.08 -8.38 -0.86
CA LYS A 52 20.30 -9.14 -2.09
C LYS A 52 19.38 -8.71 -3.23
N ALA A 53 18.19 -8.22 -2.89
CA ALA A 53 17.20 -7.83 -3.86
C ALA A 53 17.55 -6.45 -4.45
N LYS A 54 17.56 -6.35 -5.78
CA LYS A 54 17.78 -5.10 -6.50
C LYS A 54 16.47 -4.51 -7.05
N ARG A 55 15.43 -5.33 -7.18
CA ARG A 55 14.14 -4.96 -7.73
C ARG A 55 13.04 -5.60 -6.91
N ALA A 56 11.93 -4.89 -6.77
CA ALA A 56 10.71 -5.38 -6.13
C ALA A 56 9.54 -5.30 -7.12
N ILE A 57 8.78 -6.39 -7.23
CA ILE A 57 7.54 -6.45 -8.01
C ILE A 57 6.43 -6.81 -7.04
N CYS A 58 5.45 -5.92 -6.87
CA CYS A 58 4.27 -6.17 -6.07
C CYS A 58 3.11 -6.62 -6.97
N LEU A 59 2.72 -7.88 -6.90
CA LEU A 59 1.55 -8.43 -7.59
C LEU A 59 0.35 -8.32 -6.64
N PHE A 60 -0.31 -7.18 -6.65
CA PHE A 60 -1.39 -6.91 -5.73
C PHE A 60 -2.74 -7.35 -6.30
N GLN A 61 -3.42 -8.24 -5.59
CA GLN A 61 -4.77 -8.67 -5.91
C GLN A 61 -5.78 -7.86 -5.12
N LEU A 62 -6.52 -7.01 -5.82
CA LEU A 62 -7.57 -6.18 -5.22
C LEU A 62 -8.81 -7.03 -4.88
N GLY A 63 -9.53 -6.62 -3.83
CA GLY A 63 -10.81 -7.21 -3.47
C GLY A 63 -10.78 -8.26 -2.38
N GLY A 64 -9.64 -8.51 -1.77
CA GLY A 64 -9.50 -9.41 -0.61
C GLY A 64 -9.85 -10.86 -0.94
N PRO A 65 -9.10 -11.55 -1.82
CA PRO A 65 -9.31 -12.97 -2.09
C PRO A 65 -9.30 -13.77 -0.79
N SER A 66 -10.20 -14.77 -0.68
CA SER A 66 -10.33 -15.57 0.54
C SER A 66 -9.08 -16.43 0.78
N GLN A 67 -8.38 -16.19 1.87
CA GLN A 67 -7.25 -17.03 2.27
C GLN A 67 -7.66 -18.47 2.57
N LEU A 68 -8.89 -18.67 3.08
CA LEU A 68 -9.45 -20.00 3.36
C LEU A 68 -9.65 -20.83 2.11
N GLU A 69 -9.84 -20.19 0.96
CA GLU A 69 -9.99 -20.88 -0.33
C GLU A 69 -8.65 -21.13 -1.05
N MET A 70 -7.55 -20.50 -0.59
CA MET A 70 -6.28 -20.52 -1.32
C MET A 70 -5.11 -21.12 -0.53
N TRP A 71 -4.90 -20.67 0.72
CA TRP A 71 -3.66 -20.91 1.46
C TRP A 71 -3.84 -21.46 2.86
N ASP A 72 -4.97 -21.20 3.49
CA ASP A 72 -5.19 -21.49 4.90
C ASP A 72 -6.14 -22.68 5.06
N HIS A 73 -5.58 -23.89 4.88
CA HIS A 73 -6.32 -25.14 4.99
C HIS A 73 -6.85 -25.38 6.41
N LYS A 74 -8.16 -25.38 6.58
CA LYS A 74 -8.88 -25.58 7.84
C LYS A 74 -9.84 -26.78 7.75
N PRO A 75 -9.35 -28.03 7.70
CA PRO A 75 -10.19 -29.21 7.46
C PRO A 75 -11.31 -29.38 8.51
N ARG A 76 -11.07 -28.96 9.75
CA ARG A 76 -12.09 -29.05 10.81
C ARG A 76 -13.31 -28.15 10.60
N LEU A 77 -13.25 -27.17 9.68
CA LEU A 77 -14.45 -26.37 9.34
C LEU A 77 -15.56 -27.20 8.72
N GLU A 78 -15.23 -28.34 8.10
CA GLU A 78 -16.22 -29.28 7.55
C GLU A 78 -17.12 -29.86 8.64
N GLU A 79 -16.58 -30.13 9.84
CA GLU A 79 -17.33 -30.63 11.00
C GLU A 79 -18.38 -29.64 11.49
N PHE A 80 -18.14 -28.35 11.27
CA PHE A 80 -18.99 -27.25 11.72
C PHE A 80 -19.81 -26.60 10.59
N ALA A 81 -19.77 -27.18 9.40
CA ALA A 81 -20.45 -26.61 8.24
C ALA A 81 -21.93 -26.32 8.50
N GLY A 82 -22.36 -25.09 8.24
CA GLY A 82 -23.75 -24.64 8.44
C GLY A 82 -24.17 -24.42 9.88
N THR A 83 -23.31 -24.69 10.88
CA THR A 83 -23.57 -24.28 12.28
C THR A 83 -23.35 -22.79 12.45
N ASP A 84 -23.88 -22.21 13.53
CA ASP A 84 -23.64 -20.81 13.84
C ASP A 84 -22.20 -20.62 14.33
N LEU A 85 -21.62 -19.50 13.94
CA LEU A 85 -20.30 -19.09 14.42
C LEU A 85 -20.34 -18.90 15.94
N PRO A 86 -19.50 -19.62 16.71
CA PRO A 86 -19.48 -19.49 18.17
C PRO A 86 -19.10 -18.07 18.60
N ASP A 87 -19.72 -17.59 19.68
CA ASP A 87 -19.42 -16.28 20.26
C ASP A 87 -17.94 -16.14 20.65
N SER A 88 -17.30 -17.23 21.08
CA SER A 88 -15.87 -17.25 21.40
C SER A 88 -14.96 -16.97 20.19
N VAL A 89 -15.43 -17.23 18.96
CA VAL A 89 -14.72 -16.96 17.73
C VAL A 89 -15.12 -15.59 17.19
N ARG A 90 -16.39 -15.27 17.25
CA ARG A 90 -16.93 -13.98 16.82
C ARG A 90 -16.35 -12.83 17.64
N GLY A 91 -16.31 -12.97 18.97
CA GLY A 91 -15.91 -11.91 19.89
C GLY A 91 -16.64 -10.59 19.61
N ASP A 92 -15.93 -9.48 19.81
CA ASP A 92 -16.44 -8.13 19.55
C ASP A 92 -16.15 -7.65 18.13
N GLN A 93 -15.97 -8.56 17.17
CA GLN A 93 -15.64 -8.18 15.79
C GLN A 93 -16.74 -7.31 15.19
N ARG A 94 -16.34 -6.18 14.65
CA ARG A 94 -17.22 -5.28 13.93
C ARG A 94 -17.66 -5.93 12.60
N LEU A 95 -18.97 -6.01 12.39
CA LEU A 95 -19.53 -6.54 11.15
C LEU A 95 -19.59 -5.48 10.06
N THR A 96 -19.49 -5.92 8.80
CA THR A 96 -19.77 -5.05 7.65
C THR A 96 -21.27 -4.81 7.56
N ARG A 97 -21.67 -3.72 6.89
CA ARG A 97 -23.08 -3.44 6.63
C ARG A 97 -23.78 -4.61 5.92
N MET A 98 -23.08 -5.32 5.04
CA MET A 98 -23.62 -6.46 4.30
C MET A 98 -23.93 -7.68 5.18
N THR A 99 -23.22 -7.82 6.31
CA THR A 99 -23.40 -8.94 7.24
C THR A 99 -24.11 -8.57 8.53
N ALA A 100 -24.27 -7.28 8.81
CA ALA A 100 -24.90 -6.80 10.06
C ALA A 100 -26.38 -7.20 10.18
N ASP A 101 -27.09 -7.29 9.05
CA ASP A 101 -28.51 -7.65 9.00
C ASP A 101 -28.73 -9.15 8.87
N GLN A 102 -27.68 -9.96 8.82
CA GLN A 102 -27.80 -11.42 8.77
C GLN A 102 -28.23 -11.95 10.14
N LYS A 103 -29.31 -12.73 10.16
CA LYS A 103 -29.81 -13.36 11.39
C LYS A 103 -28.84 -14.41 11.95
N ARG A 104 -28.04 -15.01 11.08
CA ARG A 104 -27.07 -16.06 11.41
C ARG A 104 -25.77 -15.84 10.67
N LEU A 105 -24.67 -16.11 11.31
CA LEU A 105 -23.34 -16.16 10.70
C LEU A 105 -22.91 -17.64 10.67
N SER A 106 -23.22 -18.29 9.54
CA SER A 106 -22.93 -19.73 9.40
C SER A 106 -21.48 -19.96 9.06
N VAL A 107 -20.89 -21.01 9.66
CA VAL A 107 -19.57 -21.52 9.30
C VAL A 107 -19.62 -22.12 7.89
N ALA A 108 -18.70 -21.70 7.03
CA ALA A 108 -18.55 -22.19 5.66
C ALA A 108 -17.13 -22.74 5.47
N PRO A 109 -16.96 -24.04 5.24
CA PRO A 109 -15.69 -24.62 4.85
C PRO A 109 -15.34 -24.25 3.42
N SER A 110 -14.08 -24.43 3.03
CA SER A 110 -13.66 -24.29 1.64
C SER A 110 -14.37 -25.31 0.73
N ILE A 111 -14.82 -24.87 -0.43
CA ILE A 111 -15.35 -25.76 -1.48
C ILE A 111 -14.26 -26.38 -2.34
N PHE A 112 -13.01 -25.95 -2.19
CA PHE A 112 -11.88 -26.42 -2.98
C PHE A 112 -11.04 -27.44 -2.21
N LYS A 113 -10.45 -28.35 -2.94
CA LYS A 113 -9.54 -29.34 -2.37
C LYS A 113 -8.18 -28.74 -2.10
N PHE A 114 -7.55 -29.18 -1.03
CA PHE A 114 -6.18 -28.83 -0.67
C PHE A 114 -5.27 -30.05 -0.79
N ALA A 115 -4.03 -29.82 -1.16
CA ALA A 115 -2.97 -30.82 -1.16
C ALA A 115 -1.67 -30.20 -0.66
N GLN A 116 -0.80 -31.03 -0.13
CA GLN A 116 0.58 -30.60 0.17
C GLN A 116 1.39 -30.58 -1.13
N ALA A 117 2.13 -29.51 -1.35
CA ALA A 117 2.97 -29.31 -2.52
C ALA A 117 4.39 -28.92 -2.09
N GLY A 118 5.34 -29.16 -3.00
CA GLY A 118 6.76 -28.91 -2.80
C GLY A 118 7.42 -29.80 -1.75
N LYS A 119 8.69 -29.57 -1.53
CA LYS A 119 9.50 -30.27 -0.49
C LYS A 119 9.14 -29.80 0.91
N SER A 120 8.69 -28.54 1.01
CA SER A 120 8.23 -27.93 2.26
C SER A 120 6.92 -28.50 2.79
N GLY A 121 6.15 -29.21 1.94
CA GLY A 121 4.84 -29.74 2.29
C GLY A 121 3.78 -28.66 2.56
N THR A 122 3.90 -27.51 1.90
CA THR A 122 2.97 -26.39 2.06
C THR A 122 1.58 -26.77 1.55
N TRP A 123 0.55 -26.56 2.38
CA TRP A 123 -0.83 -26.73 1.96
C TRP A 123 -1.24 -25.64 0.98
N ILE A 124 -1.76 -26.04 -0.17
CA ILE A 124 -2.22 -25.14 -1.22
C ILE A 124 -3.48 -25.68 -1.89
N SER A 125 -4.35 -24.77 -2.26
CA SER A 125 -5.63 -25.09 -2.90
C SER A 125 -5.46 -25.49 -4.37
N SER A 126 -6.39 -26.33 -4.84
CA SER A 126 -6.54 -26.67 -6.26
C SER A 126 -6.84 -25.47 -7.17
N LEU A 127 -7.19 -24.31 -6.61
CA LEU A 127 -7.32 -23.05 -7.34
C LEU A 127 -5.99 -22.51 -7.87
N LEU A 128 -4.87 -22.93 -7.28
CA LEU A 128 -3.54 -22.37 -7.54
C LEU A 128 -2.57 -23.42 -8.13
N PRO A 129 -2.93 -24.13 -9.22
CA PRO A 129 -2.15 -25.25 -9.72
C PRO A 129 -0.76 -24.85 -10.22
N ASN A 130 -0.61 -23.66 -10.80
CA ASN A 130 0.68 -23.16 -11.27
C ASN A 130 1.55 -22.68 -10.10
N THR A 131 0.96 -22.05 -9.09
CA THR A 131 1.66 -21.60 -7.90
C THR A 131 2.15 -22.78 -7.07
N ALA A 132 1.41 -23.88 -7.05
CA ALA A 132 1.83 -25.12 -6.40
C ALA A 132 3.15 -25.68 -6.95
N GLN A 133 3.49 -25.42 -8.21
CA GLN A 133 4.74 -25.88 -8.84
C GLN A 133 5.97 -25.10 -8.36
N VAL A 134 5.79 -23.91 -7.84
CA VAL A 134 6.86 -23.02 -7.37
C VAL A 134 6.75 -22.72 -5.88
N VAL A 135 5.99 -23.50 -5.14
CA VAL A 135 5.67 -23.22 -3.72
C VAL A 135 6.90 -23.20 -2.83
N ASP A 136 7.92 -23.98 -3.15
CA ASP A 136 9.18 -24.01 -2.41
C ASP A 136 10.00 -22.70 -2.53
N GLU A 137 9.71 -21.89 -3.55
CA GLU A 137 10.31 -20.57 -3.77
C GLU A 137 9.54 -19.46 -3.05
N LEU A 138 8.44 -19.78 -2.36
CA LEU A 138 7.56 -18.83 -1.73
C LEU A 138 7.71 -18.84 -0.21
N CYS A 139 7.59 -17.65 0.39
CA CYS A 139 7.37 -17.49 1.82
C CYS A 139 5.91 -17.13 2.05
N VAL A 140 5.11 -18.09 2.56
CA VAL A 140 3.69 -17.89 2.83
C VAL A 140 3.49 -17.43 4.27
N ILE A 141 2.98 -16.21 4.46
CA ILE A 141 2.74 -15.61 5.78
C ILE A 141 1.24 -15.68 6.08
N GLN A 142 0.82 -16.67 6.85
CA GLN A 142 -0.59 -16.91 7.21
C GLN A 142 -1.06 -16.09 8.40
N SER A 143 -0.15 -15.49 9.17
CA SER A 143 -0.46 -14.73 10.40
C SER A 143 -0.80 -13.27 10.16
N MET A 144 -0.88 -12.82 8.90
CA MET A 144 -1.28 -11.45 8.59
C MET A 144 -2.76 -11.22 8.92
N HIS A 145 -3.05 -10.11 9.59
CA HIS A 145 -4.42 -9.72 9.90
C HIS A 145 -4.59 -8.20 9.83
N THR A 146 -5.82 -7.76 9.78
CA THR A 146 -6.20 -6.34 9.82
C THR A 146 -7.57 -6.16 10.45
N GLU A 147 -7.76 -5.02 11.09
CA GLU A 147 -9.08 -4.57 11.56
C GLU A 147 -9.89 -3.86 10.46
N ALA A 148 -9.32 -3.69 9.27
CA ALA A 148 -10.03 -3.09 8.13
C ALA A 148 -11.09 -4.07 7.61
N ILE A 149 -12.36 -3.73 7.82
CA ILE A 149 -13.50 -4.58 7.46
C ILE A 149 -14.00 -4.37 6.02
N ASN A 150 -13.48 -3.38 5.31
CA ASN A 150 -13.87 -3.05 3.93
C ASN A 150 -12.66 -3.04 3.01
N HIS A 151 -12.91 -3.27 1.71
CA HIS A 151 -11.85 -3.32 0.69
C HIS A 151 -11.02 -2.04 0.61
N ASP A 152 -11.66 -0.87 0.68
CA ASP A 152 -10.99 0.41 0.49
C ASP A 152 -9.98 0.72 1.61
N PRO A 153 -10.35 0.73 2.90
CA PRO A 153 -9.38 0.92 3.98
C PRO A 153 -8.36 -0.23 4.07
N GLY A 154 -8.76 -1.49 3.77
CA GLY A 154 -7.85 -2.63 3.75
C GLY A 154 -6.78 -2.50 2.66
N THR A 155 -7.18 -2.12 1.45
CA THR A 155 -6.26 -1.87 0.35
C THR A 155 -5.32 -0.71 0.66
N THR A 156 -5.85 0.37 1.22
CA THR A 156 -5.05 1.53 1.62
C THR A 156 -4.01 1.14 2.67
N LEU A 157 -4.40 0.34 3.68
CA LEU A 157 -3.49 -0.17 4.69
C LEU A 157 -2.34 -0.98 4.09
N VAL A 158 -2.64 -1.94 3.20
CA VAL A 158 -1.60 -2.78 2.57
C VAL A 158 -0.62 -1.94 1.76
N GLN A 159 -1.09 -0.91 1.08
CA GLN A 159 -0.25 -0.07 0.22
C GLN A 159 0.51 1.03 0.96
N THR A 160 0.01 1.52 2.08
CA THR A 160 0.55 2.73 2.74
C THR A 160 0.87 2.56 4.21
N GLY A 161 0.48 1.43 4.83
CA GLY A 161 0.61 1.23 6.28
C GLY A 161 -0.47 1.91 7.12
N SER A 162 -1.48 2.54 6.52
CA SER A 162 -2.60 3.19 7.21
C SER A 162 -3.92 2.93 6.51
N GLN A 163 -5.00 2.78 7.27
CA GLN A 163 -6.35 2.73 6.71
C GLN A 163 -6.82 4.09 6.16
N GLN A 164 -6.20 5.17 6.62
CA GLN A 164 -6.49 6.54 6.19
C GLN A 164 -5.59 6.92 5.02
N PRO A 165 -6.12 7.56 3.97
CA PRO A 165 -5.32 8.06 2.87
C PRO A 165 -4.40 9.20 3.30
N GLY A 166 -3.31 9.44 2.56
CA GLY A 166 -2.39 10.57 2.78
C GLY A 166 -0.96 10.16 3.07
N LEU A 167 -0.71 8.90 3.44
CA LEU A 167 0.65 8.39 3.58
C LEU A 167 1.25 7.97 2.23
N PRO A 168 2.59 8.01 2.09
CA PRO A 168 3.26 7.49 0.90
C PRO A 168 3.01 5.99 0.73
N SER A 169 2.86 5.58 -0.51
CA SER A 169 2.75 4.16 -0.85
C SER A 169 4.08 3.42 -0.63
N MET A 170 4.00 2.10 -0.53
CA MET A 170 5.17 1.23 -0.39
C MET A 170 6.21 1.49 -1.48
N GLY A 171 5.79 1.65 -2.75
CA GLY A 171 6.70 1.95 -3.84
C GLY A 171 7.33 3.34 -3.74
N SER A 172 6.59 4.32 -3.21
CA SER A 172 7.15 5.67 -2.93
C SER A 172 8.21 5.62 -1.84
N TRP A 173 7.98 4.86 -0.77
CA TRP A 173 8.97 4.63 0.27
C TRP A 173 10.23 3.93 -0.24
N LEU A 174 10.08 2.91 -1.08
CA LEU A 174 11.21 2.22 -1.70
C LEU A 174 12.02 3.18 -2.58
N SER A 175 11.34 3.99 -3.41
CA SER A 175 12.00 5.00 -4.25
C SER A 175 12.72 6.06 -3.43
N TYR A 176 12.11 6.51 -2.34
CA TYR A 176 12.71 7.50 -1.43
C TYR A 176 13.95 6.96 -0.72
N GLY A 177 13.85 5.75 -0.16
CA GLY A 177 14.92 5.18 0.68
C GLY A 177 16.06 4.52 -0.09
N LEU A 178 15.78 3.98 -1.28
CA LEU A 178 16.76 3.19 -2.06
C LEU A 178 17.17 3.87 -3.38
N GLY A 179 16.46 4.93 -3.77
CA GLY A 179 16.73 5.61 -5.04
C GLY A 179 16.31 4.81 -6.27
N CYS A 180 16.97 5.09 -7.39
CA CYS A 180 16.74 4.43 -8.67
C CYS A 180 18.07 4.16 -9.38
N GLU A 181 18.23 2.94 -9.91
CA GLU A 181 19.39 2.60 -10.74
C GLU A 181 19.36 3.31 -12.11
N SER A 182 18.16 3.68 -12.60
CA SER A 182 17.98 4.33 -13.90
C SER A 182 17.96 5.85 -13.76
N GLN A 183 18.65 6.53 -14.67
CA GLN A 183 18.61 7.99 -14.80
C GLN A 183 17.47 8.49 -15.71
N VAL A 184 16.89 7.58 -16.51
CA VAL A 184 15.92 7.93 -17.57
C VAL A 184 14.56 7.27 -17.40
N LEU A 185 14.44 6.30 -16.51
CA LEU A 185 13.18 5.59 -16.23
C LEU A 185 12.71 5.89 -14.80
N PRO A 186 11.39 5.95 -14.59
CA PRO A 186 10.87 6.14 -13.24
C PRO A 186 11.26 4.97 -12.33
N ALA A 187 11.63 5.27 -11.08
CA ALA A 187 11.95 4.29 -10.07
C ALA A 187 10.76 3.41 -9.71
N PHE A 188 9.56 3.98 -9.74
CA PHE A 188 8.32 3.32 -9.37
C PHE A 188 7.33 3.32 -10.53
N VAL A 189 7.14 2.16 -11.14
CA VAL A 189 6.21 1.94 -12.26
C VAL A 189 4.97 1.21 -11.77
N VAL A 190 3.81 1.64 -12.24
CA VAL A 190 2.51 1.05 -11.93
C VAL A 190 1.87 0.51 -13.19
N LEU A 191 1.55 -0.78 -13.17
CA LEU A 191 0.82 -1.47 -14.23
C LEU A 191 -0.54 -1.88 -13.68
N ILE A 192 -1.61 -1.53 -14.37
CA ILE A 192 -2.96 -1.92 -13.99
C ILE A 192 -3.47 -2.95 -14.99
N SER A 193 -3.70 -4.17 -14.51
CA SER A 193 -4.40 -5.18 -15.28
C SER A 193 -5.91 -4.90 -15.23
N ASN A 194 -6.48 -4.60 -16.37
CA ASN A 194 -7.92 -4.65 -16.53
C ASN A 194 -8.29 -6.11 -16.72
N GLY A 195 -8.82 -6.73 -15.66
CA GLY A 195 -9.26 -8.13 -15.72
C GLY A 195 -10.20 -8.39 -16.89
N SER A 196 -10.25 -9.62 -17.36
CA SER A 196 -11.13 -10.08 -18.45
C SER A 196 -12.64 -10.04 -18.10
N SER A 197 -13.00 -9.60 -16.91
CA SER A 197 -14.39 -9.56 -16.49
C SER A 197 -15.12 -8.38 -17.13
N HIS A 198 -16.20 -8.68 -17.84
CA HIS A 198 -17.21 -7.71 -18.29
C HIS A 198 -17.95 -7.03 -17.12
N ARG A 199 -17.47 -7.19 -15.88
CA ARG A 199 -18.05 -6.58 -14.68
C ARG A 199 -17.67 -5.13 -14.59
N LYS A 200 -18.66 -4.28 -14.58
CA LYS A 200 -18.53 -2.83 -14.33
C LYS A 200 -18.25 -2.50 -12.85
N ASP A 201 -18.29 -3.51 -11.98
CA ASP A 201 -18.20 -3.37 -10.51
C ASP A 201 -16.77 -3.58 -10.01
N VAL A 202 -15.78 -3.13 -10.77
CA VAL A 202 -14.39 -3.15 -10.34
C VAL A 202 -14.21 -2.04 -9.31
N LEU A 203 -13.66 -2.39 -8.13
CA LEU A 203 -13.28 -1.39 -7.14
C LEU A 203 -12.39 -0.33 -7.78
N PRO A 204 -12.70 0.95 -7.60
CA PRO A 204 -11.95 2.01 -8.26
C PRO A 204 -10.51 2.03 -7.77
N LEU A 205 -9.59 1.77 -8.69
CA LEU A 205 -8.16 1.95 -8.45
C LEU A 205 -7.85 3.43 -8.49
N THR A 206 -7.58 3.99 -7.33
CA THR A 206 -7.28 5.42 -7.19
C THR A 206 -5.79 5.66 -7.09
N HIS A 207 -5.33 6.79 -7.59
CA HIS A 207 -3.92 7.21 -7.57
C HIS A 207 -3.28 7.19 -6.17
N ARG A 208 -4.08 7.25 -5.11
CA ARG A 208 -3.59 7.17 -3.73
C ARG A 208 -2.87 5.85 -3.41
N LEU A 209 -3.16 4.78 -4.16
CA LEU A 209 -2.52 3.46 -3.95
C LEU A 209 -1.07 3.43 -4.41
N TRP A 210 -0.64 4.41 -5.21
CA TRP A 210 0.74 4.61 -5.65
C TRP A 210 1.21 6.04 -5.50
N GLY A 211 0.50 6.81 -4.66
CA GLY A 211 0.80 8.20 -4.40
C GLY A 211 2.02 8.38 -3.49
N ASN A 212 2.64 9.54 -3.64
CA ASN A 212 3.79 9.96 -2.83
C ASN A 212 3.43 10.44 -1.42
N GLY A 213 2.13 10.62 -1.11
CA GLY A 213 1.69 11.17 0.18
C GLY A 213 2.34 12.53 0.46
N PHE A 214 3.09 12.63 1.54
CA PHE A 214 3.83 13.83 1.93
C PHE A 214 5.26 13.92 1.37
N LEU A 215 5.72 12.88 0.66
CA LEU A 215 7.01 12.91 -0.03
C LEU A 215 6.94 13.78 -1.28
N GLU A 216 8.09 14.14 -1.83
CA GLU A 216 8.17 14.90 -3.07
C GLU A 216 7.51 14.16 -4.25
N PRO A 217 6.92 14.88 -5.22
CA PRO A 217 6.22 14.29 -6.36
C PRO A 217 7.06 13.30 -7.19
N ARG A 218 8.39 13.44 -7.22
CA ARG A 218 9.30 12.53 -7.94
C ARG A 218 9.26 11.08 -7.44
N PHE A 219 8.74 10.84 -6.22
CA PHE A 219 8.60 9.51 -5.64
C PHE A 219 7.23 8.88 -5.92
N GLN A 220 6.34 9.57 -6.62
CA GLN A 220 5.05 9.04 -7.00
C GLN A 220 5.18 7.95 -8.06
N GLY A 221 4.35 6.92 -7.98
CA GLY A 221 4.29 5.88 -9.00
C GLY A 221 3.78 6.40 -10.34
N VAL A 222 4.48 6.07 -11.41
CA VAL A 222 4.12 6.43 -12.78
C VAL A 222 3.30 5.30 -13.39
N LYS A 223 2.05 5.60 -13.73
CA LYS A 223 1.14 4.63 -14.35
C LYS A 223 1.46 4.48 -15.83
N PHE A 224 1.86 3.27 -16.23
CA PHE A 224 2.00 2.91 -17.63
C PHE A 224 0.71 2.27 -18.18
N ARG A 225 0.46 2.50 -19.45
CA ARG A 225 -0.69 1.99 -20.19
C ARG A 225 -0.24 1.27 -21.43
N SER A 226 -1.04 0.32 -21.91
CA SER A 226 -0.82 -0.43 -23.15
C SER A 226 -1.36 0.30 -24.40
N SER A 227 -1.58 1.62 -24.32
CA SER A 227 -2.03 2.44 -25.46
C SER A 227 -0.85 3.08 -26.20
N SER A 228 -1.14 3.78 -27.30
CA SER A 228 -0.15 4.57 -28.06
C SER A 228 0.65 5.55 -27.21
N ASP A 229 0.01 6.11 -26.17
CA ASP A 229 0.65 6.95 -25.16
C ASP A 229 0.84 6.15 -23.87
N PRO A 230 2.00 5.52 -23.67
CA PRO A 230 2.24 4.68 -22.52
C PRO A 230 2.21 5.44 -21.19
N VAL A 231 2.53 6.71 -21.20
CA VAL A 231 2.44 7.62 -20.05
C VAL A 231 1.65 8.86 -20.44
N LEU A 232 0.68 9.26 -19.59
CA LEU A 232 -0.11 10.47 -19.83
C LEU A 232 0.75 11.73 -19.70
N TYR A 233 0.40 12.73 -20.51
CA TYR A 233 0.97 14.09 -20.46
C TYR A 233 2.47 14.17 -20.72
N LEU A 234 3.05 13.22 -21.48
CA LEU A 234 4.42 13.32 -21.96
C LEU A 234 4.54 14.24 -23.18
N ASN A 235 3.49 14.33 -23.97
CA ASN A 235 3.44 15.19 -25.14
C ASN A 235 2.70 16.47 -24.81
N ASP A 236 3.14 17.58 -25.37
CA ASP A 236 2.41 18.84 -25.29
C ASP A 236 1.01 18.68 -25.92
N PRO A 237 -0.03 19.30 -25.35
CA PRO A 237 -1.33 19.30 -25.98
C PRO A 237 -1.23 19.88 -27.39
N ALA A 238 -1.82 19.21 -28.37
CA ALA A 238 -1.74 19.51 -29.78
C ALA A 238 -2.23 20.92 -30.22
N ASN A 239 -2.64 21.78 -29.28
CA ASN A 239 -3.20 23.12 -29.51
C ASN A 239 -2.55 24.24 -28.68
N LEU A 240 -1.40 24.03 -28.08
CA LEU A 240 -0.60 25.14 -27.59
C LEU A 240 0.26 25.65 -28.75
N ASN A 241 -0.32 26.58 -29.53
CA ASN A 241 0.49 27.41 -30.46
C ASN A 241 1.35 28.33 -29.60
N ASP A 242 2.67 28.30 -29.81
CA ASP A 242 3.66 29.23 -29.31
C ASP A 242 3.29 30.70 -29.58
#